data_4ae27fc434584601fdfbe642db2bc33e
#
_entry.id   4ae27fc434584601fdfbe642db2bc33e
#
_cell.length_a   1.000
_cell.length_b   1.000
_cell.length_c   1.000
_cell.angle_alpha   90.00
_cell.angle_beta   90.00
_cell.angle_gamma   90.00
#
_symmetry.space_group_name_H-M   'P 1'
#
loop_
_entity.id
_entity.type
_entity.pdbx_description
1 polymer ?
#
loop_
_entity_poly.entity_id
_entity_poly.type
_entity_poly.pdbx_seq_one_letter_code
_entity_poly.pdbx_strand_id
1 'polypeptide(L)'
;MGRALVRSALAAGLVLASSASAAQGVVTLYGGARGGGELIDKNAGDTAIKLDNGATASLSFDWLLSDGREAQVFYSFQRSALPGSVASRTSDIPVSISYLHVGGRVFFDGTNATSGSYVVGGLGITHFSPSLDGLSSEVRPSMNVGLGYQWMLSRQIALRTEVRGYVTLVNSNGGFFCSSGCVVSIRGDTMTQVEALLGLSFGF
;
A
#
# COMPACT_ATOMS: atom_id res chain seq x y z
N MET A 1 -32.04 10.73 1.48
CA MET A 1 -31.06 11.28 0.54
C MET A 1 -29.84 10.37 0.28
N GLY A 2 -29.63 9.26 1.01
CA GLY A 2 -28.45 8.38 0.87
C GLY A 2 -28.47 7.34 -0.28
N ARG A 3 -29.62 7.04 -0.86
CA ARG A 3 -29.75 5.99 -1.89
C ARG A 3 -29.39 6.45 -3.33
N ALA A 4 -29.41 7.73 -3.61
CA ALA A 4 -29.07 8.28 -4.92
C ALA A 4 -27.55 8.37 -5.17
N LEU A 5 -26.76 8.64 -4.13
CA LEU A 5 -25.30 8.77 -4.21
C LEU A 5 -24.59 7.44 -4.50
N VAL A 6 -25.10 6.31 -3.97
CA VAL A 6 -24.50 4.99 -4.17
C VAL A 6 -24.74 4.50 -5.63
N ARG A 7 -25.87 4.84 -6.22
CA ARG A 7 -26.17 4.47 -7.63
C ARG A 7 -25.35 5.25 -8.63
N SER A 8 -25.00 6.49 -8.33
CA SER A 8 -24.15 7.33 -9.19
C SER A 8 -22.67 6.89 -9.17
N ALA A 9 -22.17 6.39 -8.05
CA ALA A 9 -20.79 5.86 -7.96
C ALA A 9 -20.61 4.54 -8.72
N LEU A 10 -21.63 3.67 -8.72
CA LEU A 10 -21.59 2.43 -9.51
C LEU A 10 -21.68 2.69 -11.03
N ALA A 11 -22.45 3.69 -11.45
CA ALA A 11 -22.58 4.04 -12.88
C ALA A 11 -21.31 4.70 -13.44
N ALA A 12 -20.58 5.49 -12.63
CA ALA A 12 -19.30 6.08 -13.03
C ALA A 12 -18.19 5.04 -13.20
N GLY A 13 -18.20 3.95 -12.42
CA GLY A 13 -17.26 2.83 -12.56
C GLY A 13 -17.44 2.01 -13.83
N LEU A 14 -18.67 1.91 -14.35
CA LEU A 14 -18.95 1.13 -15.58
C LEU A 14 -18.62 1.88 -16.87
N VAL A 15 -18.62 3.21 -16.86
CA VAL A 15 -18.36 4.02 -18.07
C VAL A 15 -16.87 4.11 -18.40
N LEU A 16 -15.98 3.90 -17.44
CA LEU A 16 -14.53 3.84 -17.68
C LEU A 16 -14.05 2.53 -18.33
N ALA A 17 -14.89 1.49 -18.34
CA ALA A 17 -14.56 0.20 -18.96
C ALA A 17 -14.77 0.15 -20.49
N SER A 18 -15.40 1.16 -21.09
CA SER A 18 -15.83 1.10 -22.50
C SER A 18 -14.92 1.81 -23.50
N SER A 19 -13.79 2.40 -23.08
CA SER A 19 -12.84 3.10 -23.98
C SER A 19 -11.43 2.49 -24.06
N ALA A 20 -11.22 1.29 -23.52
CA ALA A 20 -9.93 0.60 -23.57
C ALA A 20 -9.83 -0.36 -24.79
N SER A 21 -10.03 0.17 -26.00
CA SER A 21 -9.62 -0.55 -27.21
C SER A 21 -8.08 -0.51 -27.29
N ALA A 22 -7.43 -1.64 -27.03
CA ALA A 22 -6.04 -2.00 -27.30
C ALA A 22 -5.01 -2.01 -26.17
N ALA A 23 -5.30 -1.64 -24.94
CA ALA A 23 -4.39 -1.93 -23.83
C ALA A 23 -4.93 -3.14 -23.07
N GLN A 24 -4.23 -4.28 -23.10
CA GLN A 24 -4.56 -5.41 -22.23
C GLN A 24 -4.36 -4.97 -20.79
N GLY A 25 -5.47 -4.68 -20.10
CA GLY A 25 -5.49 -4.26 -18.72
C GLY A 25 -5.68 -5.47 -17.79
N VAL A 26 -5.05 -5.44 -16.64
CA VAL A 26 -5.23 -6.46 -15.60
C VAL A 26 -5.54 -5.76 -14.28
N VAL A 27 -6.63 -6.14 -13.63
CA VAL A 27 -6.95 -5.75 -12.26
C VAL A 27 -6.64 -6.91 -11.33
N THR A 28 -5.95 -6.65 -10.23
CA THR A 28 -5.68 -7.67 -9.21
C THR A 28 -6.16 -7.20 -7.84
N LEU A 29 -6.94 -8.04 -7.19
CA LEU A 29 -7.34 -7.88 -5.80
C LEU A 29 -6.45 -8.76 -4.93
N TYR A 30 -5.88 -8.19 -3.87
CA TYR A 30 -5.02 -8.91 -2.94
C TYR A 30 -5.56 -8.83 -1.51
N GLY A 31 -5.37 -9.93 -0.80
CA GLY A 31 -5.38 -9.99 0.66
C GLY A 31 -3.99 -10.34 1.17
N GLY A 32 -3.62 -9.83 2.33
CA GLY A 32 -2.28 -10.10 2.86
C GLY A 32 -2.10 -9.73 4.32
N ALA A 33 -0.84 -9.75 4.73
CA ALA A 33 -0.41 -9.30 6.04
C ALA A 33 0.85 -8.45 5.92
N ARG A 34 0.89 -7.35 6.65
CA ARG A 34 2.03 -6.44 6.69
C ARG A 34 2.54 -6.31 8.11
N GLY A 35 3.85 -6.35 8.22
CA GLY A 35 4.58 -6.18 9.47
C GLY A 35 5.77 -5.25 9.31
N GLY A 36 6.42 -4.95 10.45
CA GLY A 36 7.48 -3.96 10.53
C GLY A 36 6.90 -2.56 10.74
N GLY A 37 7.73 -1.54 10.53
CA GLY A 37 7.41 -0.17 10.86
C GLY A 37 7.87 0.14 12.27
N GLU A 38 9.14 0.48 12.38
CA GLU A 38 9.75 0.96 13.62
C GLU A 38 9.96 2.46 13.50
N LEU A 39 9.51 3.19 14.50
CA LEU A 39 9.69 4.64 14.63
C LEU A 39 10.47 4.87 15.93
N ILE A 40 11.47 5.74 15.91
CA ILE A 40 12.26 6.07 17.11
C ILE A 40 11.76 7.38 17.70
N ASP A 41 11.25 7.35 18.94
CA ASP A 41 10.76 8.54 19.65
C ASP A 41 11.89 9.21 20.43
N LYS A 42 12.23 10.45 20.05
CA LYS A 42 13.22 11.29 20.75
C LYS A 42 12.78 11.71 22.16
N ASN A 43 11.47 11.90 22.36
CA ASN A 43 10.94 12.37 23.63
C ASN A 43 11.00 11.28 24.72
N ALA A 44 11.06 10.01 24.30
CA ALA A 44 11.15 8.84 25.19
C ALA A 44 12.56 8.24 25.24
N GLY A 45 13.60 9.03 25.02
CA GLY A 45 14.99 8.58 25.12
C GLY A 45 15.41 7.60 24.02
N ASP A 46 15.05 7.87 22.76
CA ASP A 46 15.32 7.02 21.60
C ASP A 46 14.66 5.62 21.71
N THR A 47 13.46 5.56 22.26
CA THR A 47 12.71 4.30 22.38
C THR A 47 12.10 3.93 21.02
N ALA A 48 12.33 2.69 20.60
CA ALA A 48 11.75 2.14 19.38
C ALA A 48 10.26 1.84 19.57
N ILE A 49 9.41 2.50 18.76
CA ILE A 49 7.97 2.28 18.70
C ILE A 49 7.69 1.36 17.52
N LYS A 50 7.16 0.19 17.77
CA LYS A 50 6.76 -0.76 16.72
C LYS A 50 5.28 -0.60 16.42
N LEU A 51 4.97 -0.52 15.12
CA LEU A 51 3.60 -0.63 14.63
C LEU A 51 3.14 -2.09 14.71
N ASP A 52 1.89 -2.29 15.07
CA ASP A 52 1.31 -3.64 15.09
C ASP A 52 1.22 -4.21 13.66
N ASN A 53 1.53 -5.51 13.58
CA ASN A 53 1.31 -6.27 12.36
C ASN A 53 -0.20 -6.39 12.11
N GLY A 54 -0.63 -6.31 10.85
CA GLY A 54 -2.05 -6.35 10.54
C GLY A 54 -2.36 -6.92 9.17
N ALA A 55 -3.63 -7.30 9.01
CA ALA A 55 -4.16 -7.71 7.71
C ALA A 55 -4.20 -6.52 6.76
N THR A 56 -3.95 -6.79 5.48
CA THR A 56 -4.00 -5.80 4.39
C THR A 56 -5.00 -6.19 3.32
N ALA A 57 -5.56 -5.16 2.68
CA ALA A 57 -6.32 -5.30 1.45
C ALA A 57 -5.68 -4.39 0.40
N SER A 58 -5.40 -4.93 -0.79
CA SER A 58 -4.67 -4.20 -1.80
C SER A 58 -5.29 -4.40 -3.19
N LEU A 59 -5.06 -3.44 -4.07
CA LEU A 59 -5.55 -3.41 -5.44
C LEU A 59 -4.41 -2.99 -6.36
N SER A 60 -4.22 -3.69 -7.48
CA SER A 60 -3.40 -3.18 -8.56
C SER A 60 -4.18 -3.07 -9.87
N PHE A 61 -3.76 -2.10 -10.66
CA PHE A 61 -4.10 -1.99 -12.06
C PHE A 61 -2.79 -2.05 -12.86
N ASP A 62 -2.69 -3.06 -13.71
CA ASP A 62 -1.50 -3.33 -14.53
C ASP A 62 -1.87 -3.20 -16.00
N TRP A 63 -0.97 -2.64 -16.83
CA TRP A 63 -1.12 -2.60 -18.29
C TRP A 63 0.19 -2.91 -18.98
N LEU A 64 0.08 -3.68 -20.05
CA LEU A 64 1.24 -4.14 -20.81
C LEU A 64 1.92 -2.96 -21.52
N LEU A 65 3.24 -2.81 -21.33
CA LEU A 65 4.08 -1.87 -22.05
C LEU A 65 4.83 -2.54 -23.21
N SER A 66 5.35 -3.72 -22.95
CA SER A 66 6.09 -4.56 -23.89
C SER A 66 6.17 -5.98 -23.36
N ASP A 67 6.72 -6.92 -24.14
CA ASP A 67 6.85 -8.31 -23.72
C ASP A 67 7.53 -8.42 -22.35
N GLY A 68 6.82 -9.04 -21.41
CA GLY A 68 7.29 -9.25 -20.04
C GLY A 68 7.39 -7.99 -19.16
N ARG A 69 6.95 -6.82 -19.63
CA ARG A 69 6.98 -5.56 -18.86
C ARG A 69 5.62 -4.93 -18.78
N GLU A 70 5.20 -4.60 -17.58
CA GLU A 70 3.93 -3.96 -17.31
C GLU A 70 4.14 -2.71 -16.46
N ALA A 71 3.37 -1.66 -16.75
CA ALA A 71 3.22 -0.55 -15.83
C ALA A 71 2.15 -0.91 -14.80
N GLN A 72 2.26 -0.36 -13.58
CA GLN A 72 1.39 -0.67 -12.47
C GLN A 72 1.04 0.58 -11.67
N VAL A 73 -0.24 0.69 -11.31
CA VAL A 73 -0.70 1.49 -10.16
C VAL A 73 -1.10 0.51 -9.07
N PHE A 74 -0.58 0.72 -7.88
CA PHE A 74 -0.79 -0.16 -6.74
C PHE A 74 -1.27 0.64 -5.52
N TYR A 75 -2.36 0.20 -4.92
CA TYR A 75 -2.90 0.73 -3.67
C TYR A 75 -2.95 -0.38 -2.62
N SER A 76 -2.50 -0.09 -1.40
CA SER A 76 -2.59 -1.02 -0.27
C SER A 76 -3.05 -0.29 0.99
N PHE A 77 -3.91 -0.93 1.76
CA PHE A 77 -4.51 -0.41 2.98
C PHE A 77 -4.32 -1.39 4.13
N GLN A 78 -3.93 -0.87 5.29
CA GLN A 78 -3.80 -1.59 6.56
C GLN A 78 -4.42 -0.80 7.70
N ARG A 79 -5.08 -1.49 8.61
CA ARG A 79 -5.38 -0.97 9.95
C ARG A 79 -4.33 -1.49 10.91
N SER A 80 -3.72 -0.58 11.66
CA SER A 80 -2.68 -0.85 12.64
C SER A 80 -2.97 -0.06 13.92
N ALA A 81 -2.18 -0.25 14.94
CA ALA A 81 -2.24 0.54 16.17
C ALA A 81 -0.84 0.96 16.62
N LEU A 82 -0.77 2.10 17.26
CA LEU A 82 0.41 2.57 18.00
C LEU A 82 0.18 2.28 19.47
N PRO A 83 1.17 1.69 20.18
CA PRO A 83 1.06 1.46 21.60
C PRO A 83 0.73 2.74 22.38
N GLY A 84 -0.25 2.69 23.26
CA GLY A 84 -0.72 3.85 24.03
C GLY A 84 0.36 4.44 24.96
N SER A 85 1.36 3.65 25.35
CA SER A 85 2.52 4.08 26.13
C SER A 85 3.29 5.26 25.51
N VAL A 86 3.25 5.40 24.18
CA VAL A 86 3.92 6.47 23.42
C VAL A 86 3.32 7.85 23.68
N ALA A 87 2.01 7.92 23.92
CA ALA A 87 1.30 9.15 24.15
C ALA A 87 0.91 9.35 25.61
N SER A 88 1.51 8.62 26.55
CA SER A 88 1.13 8.57 27.98
C SER A 88 -0.37 8.23 28.16
N ARG A 89 -0.90 7.39 27.27
CA ARG A 89 -2.30 6.94 27.29
C ARG A 89 -2.44 5.49 27.72
N THR A 90 -3.59 5.15 28.25
CA THR A 90 -3.90 3.80 28.73
C THR A 90 -4.34 2.85 27.62
N SER A 91 -4.65 3.38 26.43
CA SER A 91 -5.16 2.60 25.28
C SER A 91 -4.37 2.90 24.01
N ASP A 92 -4.25 1.89 23.15
CA ASP A 92 -3.60 2.00 21.87
C ASP A 92 -4.32 2.98 20.95
N ILE A 93 -3.56 3.64 20.06
CA ILE A 93 -4.06 4.61 19.11
C ILE A 93 -4.26 3.91 17.76
N PRO A 94 -5.51 3.72 17.28
CA PRO A 94 -5.73 3.14 15.97
C PRO A 94 -5.20 4.06 14.88
N VAL A 95 -4.41 3.51 13.95
CA VAL A 95 -3.84 4.22 12.80
C VAL A 95 -4.10 3.44 11.53
N SER A 96 -4.63 4.10 10.51
CA SER A 96 -4.73 3.54 9.16
C SER A 96 -3.52 3.95 8.35
N ILE A 97 -2.90 2.99 7.64
CA ILE A 97 -1.75 3.20 6.77
C ILE A 97 -2.15 2.80 5.35
N SER A 98 -2.05 3.74 4.43
CA SER A 98 -2.32 3.52 3.01
C SER A 98 -1.10 3.83 2.16
N TYR A 99 -0.82 3.00 1.18
CA TYR A 99 0.21 3.22 0.17
C TYR A 99 -0.44 3.42 -1.20
N LEU A 100 0.02 4.41 -1.94
CA LEU A 100 -0.31 4.59 -3.35
C LEU A 100 1.00 4.73 -4.13
N HIS A 101 1.28 3.78 -5.00
CA HIS A 101 2.49 3.73 -5.80
C HIS A 101 2.21 3.59 -7.29
N VAL A 102 3.05 4.23 -8.09
CA VAL A 102 3.12 4.07 -9.53
C VAL A 102 4.48 3.47 -9.87
N GLY A 103 4.49 2.45 -10.69
CA GLY A 103 5.73 1.75 -11.03
C GLY A 103 5.53 0.73 -12.11
N GLY A 104 6.14 -0.44 -11.96
CA GLY A 104 6.01 -1.49 -12.94
C GLY A 104 6.39 -2.86 -12.42
N ARG A 105 6.16 -3.83 -13.29
CA ARG A 105 6.45 -5.23 -13.09
C ARG A 105 7.22 -5.78 -14.28
N VAL A 106 8.24 -6.60 -14.01
CA VAL A 106 9.07 -7.24 -15.03
C VAL A 106 9.16 -8.73 -14.74
N PHE A 107 8.76 -9.54 -15.71
CA PHE A 107 8.89 -11.00 -15.65
C PHE A 107 10.31 -11.42 -16.03
N PHE A 108 10.87 -12.40 -15.30
CA PHE A 108 12.22 -12.86 -15.53
C PHE A 108 12.39 -13.65 -16.83
N ASP A 109 11.34 -14.36 -17.25
CA ASP A 109 11.40 -15.21 -18.45
C ASP A 109 11.23 -14.46 -19.77
N GLY A 110 11.02 -13.13 -19.73
CA GLY A 110 11.02 -12.24 -20.91
C GLY A 110 9.96 -12.53 -21.96
N THR A 111 9.18 -13.57 -21.82
CA THR A 111 8.15 -14.00 -22.77
C THR A 111 6.76 -13.83 -22.18
N ASN A 112 5.85 -13.33 -23.00
CA ASN A 112 4.41 -13.16 -22.76
C ASN A 112 3.90 -13.80 -21.48
N ALA A 113 3.77 -12.98 -20.49
CA ALA A 113 3.45 -13.13 -19.08
C ALA A 113 2.25 -14.06 -18.75
N THR A 114 2.34 -15.33 -19.07
CA THR A 114 1.29 -16.28 -18.72
C THR A 114 1.47 -16.87 -17.33
N SER A 115 2.67 -17.30 -16.99
CA SER A 115 3.02 -17.77 -15.65
C SER A 115 4.52 -17.56 -15.45
N GLY A 116 4.94 -17.16 -14.25
CA GLY A 116 6.35 -16.97 -13.99
C GLY A 116 6.65 -16.07 -12.81
N SER A 117 7.93 -16.02 -12.48
CA SER A 117 8.47 -15.13 -11.47
C SER A 117 8.65 -13.72 -12.02
N TYR A 118 8.42 -12.72 -11.19
CA TYR A 118 8.59 -11.31 -11.56
C TYR A 118 9.13 -10.47 -10.40
N VAL A 119 9.76 -9.37 -10.75
CA VAL A 119 10.07 -8.28 -9.85
C VAL A 119 9.07 -7.16 -10.05
N VAL A 120 8.72 -6.48 -8.98
CA VAL A 120 7.82 -5.32 -8.99
C VAL A 120 8.45 -4.20 -8.19
N GLY A 121 8.17 -2.97 -8.58
CA GLY A 121 8.64 -1.80 -7.84
C GLY A 121 7.91 -0.54 -8.24
N GLY A 122 7.94 0.44 -7.36
CA GLY A 122 7.26 1.71 -7.61
C GLY A 122 7.64 2.79 -6.61
N LEU A 123 7.34 4.03 -7.02
CA LEU A 123 7.46 5.23 -6.21
C LEU A 123 6.07 5.78 -5.93
N GLY A 124 5.89 6.44 -4.80
CA GLY A 124 4.60 7.01 -4.45
C GLY A 124 4.58 7.65 -3.08
N ILE A 125 3.46 7.49 -2.41
CA ILE A 125 3.19 8.12 -1.12
C ILE A 125 2.62 7.11 -0.13
N THR A 126 2.92 7.37 1.14
CA THR A 126 2.29 6.73 2.30
C THR A 126 1.40 7.76 2.98
N HIS A 127 0.16 7.41 3.23
CA HIS A 127 -0.79 8.21 3.99
C HIS A 127 -1.04 7.55 5.35
N PHE A 128 -0.75 8.28 6.41
CA PHE A 128 -1.02 7.90 7.80
C PHE A 128 -2.25 8.67 8.28
N SER A 129 -3.25 7.96 8.76
CA SER A 129 -4.48 8.56 9.30
C SER A 129 -4.78 7.99 10.69
N PRO A 130 -4.46 8.74 11.75
CA PRO A 130 -4.86 8.39 13.10
C PRO A 130 -6.38 8.56 13.27
N SER A 131 -7.00 7.64 14.02
CA SER A 131 -8.45 7.65 14.27
C SER A 131 -8.82 8.39 15.56
N LEU A 132 -8.03 9.39 15.96
CA LEU A 132 -8.28 10.20 17.17
C LEU A 132 -8.50 11.67 16.79
N ASP A 133 -9.51 12.29 17.44
CA ASP A 133 -9.77 13.71 17.32
C ASP A 133 -8.56 14.53 17.80
N GLY A 134 -8.19 15.55 17.03
CA GLY A 134 -7.06 16.43 17.33
C GLY A 134 -5.72 15.95 16.80
N LEU A 135 -5.65 14.85 16.07
CA LEU A 135 -4.45 14.41 15.34
C LEU A 135 -4.62 14.61 13.84
N SER A 136 -3.61 15.17 13.19
CA SER A 136 -3.62 15.40 11.75
C SER A 136 -3.14 14.17 10.99
N SER A 137 -3.74 13.89 9.83
CA SER A 137 -3.21 12.92 8.89
C SER A 137 -1.94 13.43 8.22
N GLU A 138 -1.05 12.52 7.85
CA GLU A 138 0.21 12.85 7.21
C GLU A 138 0.44 12.06 5.93
N VAL A 139 1.03 12.74 4.94
CA VAL A 139 1.44 12.14 3.67
C VAL A 139 2.96 12.24 3.55
N ARG A 140 3.60 11.11 3.25
CA ARG A 140 5.05 10.99 3.13
C ARG A 140 5.43 10.29 1.83
N PRO A 141 6.53 10.71 1.16
CA PRO A 141 7.03 9.99 0.00
C PRO A 141 7.51 8.60 0.39
N SER A 142 7.27 7.63 -0.49
CA SER A 142 7.65 6.24 -0.27
C SER A 142 7.97 5.51 -1.56
N MET A 143 8.64 4.38 -1.42
CA MET A 143 8.93 3.45 -2.49
C MET A 143 8.61 2.03 -2.06
N ASN A 144 8.40 1.16 -3.03
CA ASN A 144 8.34 -0.27 -2.81
C ASN A 144 9.20 -1.04 -3.80
N VAL A 145 9.62 -2.22 -3.39
CA VAL A 145 10.22 -3.25 -4.24
C VAL A 145 9.72 -4.61 -3.76
N GLY A 146 9.50 -5.52 -4.69
CA GLY A 146 8.99 -6.84 -4.34
C GLY A 146 9.31 -7.90 -5.39
N LEU A 147 9.06 -9.13 -4.99
CA LEU A 147 9.16 -10.31 -5.82
C LEU A 147 7.83 -11.05 -5.76
N GLY A 148 7.45 -11.65 -6.87
CA GLY A 148 6.22 -12.41 -6.94
C GLY A 148 6.29 -13.56 -7.94
N TYR A 149 5.24 -14.35 -7.88
CA TYR A 149 4.99 -15.41 -8.85
C TYR A 149 3.53 -15.37 -9.28
N GLN A 150 3.30 -15.56 -10.58
CA GLN A 150 1.97 -15.62 -11.19
C GLN A 150 1.72 -17.00 -11.77
N TRP A 151 0.54 -17.59 -11.46
CA TRP A 151 0.02 -18.79 -12.08
C TRP A 151 -1.23 -18.44 -12.88
N MET A 152 -1.23 -18.70 -14.18
CA MET A 152 -2.43 -18.58 -14.98
C MET A 152 -3.38 -19.74 -14.69
N LEU A 153 -4.58 -19.43 -14.24
CA LEU A 153 -5.67 -20.39 -14.03
C LEU A 153 -6.55 -20.53 -15.27
N SER A 154 -6.68 -19.43 -16.04
CA SER A 154 -7.38 -19.40 -17.31
C SER A 154 -6.78 -18.29 -18.19
N ARG A 155 -7.36 -18.07 -19.38
CA ARG A 155 -6.91 -16.98 -20.27
C ARG A 155 -7.05 -15.58 -19.66
N GLN A 156 -7.94 -15.41 -18.70
CA GLN A 156 -8.27 -14.11 -18.11
C GLN A 156 -8.05 -14.07 -16.60
N ILE A 157 -7.77 -15.19 -15.96
CA ILE A 157 -7.67 -15.28 -14.50
C ILE A 157 -6.30 -15.84 -14.12
N ALA A 158 -5.61 -15.14 -13.21
CA ALA A 158 -4.36 -15.61 -12.65
C ALA A 158 -4.36 -15.49 -11.11
N LEU A 159 -3.66 -16.41 -10.46
CA LEU A 159 -3.32 -16.33 -9.05
C LEU A 159 -1.94 -15.68 -8.92
N ARG A 160 -1.77 -14.76 -7.98
CA ARG A 160 -0.49 -14.10 -7.70
C ARG A 160 -0.12 -14.23 -6.25
N THR A 161 1.15 -14.48 -6.00
CA THR A 161 1.77 -14.31 -4.68
C THR A 161 2.87 -13.29 -4.77
N GLU A 162 2.96 -12.39 -3.80
CA GLU A 162 3.98 -11.35 -3.75
C GLU A 162 4.50 -11.16 -2.33
N VAL A 163 5.78 -10.80 -2.24
CA VAL A 163 6.38 -10.20 -1.04
C VAL A 163 6.91 -8.83 -1.43
N ARG A 164 6.46 -7.78 -0.74
CA ARG A 164 6.88 -6.39 -0.98
C ARG A 164 7.53 -5.80 0.25
N GLY A 165 8.65 -5.11 0.04
CA GLY A 165 9.25 -4.20 1.00
C GLY A 165 8.87 -2.76 0.68
N TYR A 166 8.56 -1.98 1.71
CA TYR A 166 8.25 -0.56 1.61
C TYR A 166 9.26 0.24 2.40
N VAL A 167 9.67 1.38 1.85
CA VAL A 167 10.48 2.38 2.55
C VAL A 167 9.74 3.71 2.44
N THR A 168 9.38 4.28 3.59
CA THR A 168 8.73 5.59 3.70
C THR A 168 9.73 6.58 4.30
N LEU A 169 9.91 7.73 3.64
CA LEU A 169 10.77 8.80 4.14
C LEU A 169 10.03 9.60 5.20
N VAL A 170 10.53 9.54 6.41
CA VAL A 170 9.97 10.24 7.56
C VAL A 170 10.95 11.36 7.95
N ASN A 171 10.56 12.63 7.74
CA ASN A 171 11.46 13.75 8.00
C ASN A 171 11.81 13.85 9.50
N SER A 172 13.09 13.85 9.81
CA SER A 172 13.64 13.89 11.17
C SER A 172 13.44 15.23 11.90
N ASN A 173 12.92 16.28 11.26
CA ASN A 173 12.75 17.63 11.82
C ASN A 173 11.30 18.04 12.07
N GLY A 174 10.34 17.11 11.97
CA GLY A 174 8.91 17.36 12.20
C GLY A 174 8.33 16.41 13.24
N GLY A 175 7.45 16.92 14.10
CA GLY A 175 6.61 16.05 14.91
C GLY A 175 5.60 15.31 14.05
N PHE A 176 5.28 14.09 14.43
CA PHE A 176 4.23 13.28 13.80
C PHE A 176 2.91 13.54 14.51
N PHE A 177 1.83 13.70 13.75
CA PHE A 177 0.48 13.95 14.25
C PHE A 177 0.34 15.23 15.10
N CYS A 178 0.85 16.35 14.58
CA CYS A 178 0.78 17.64 15.26
C CYS A 178 -0.48 18.40 14.87
N SER A 179 -1.38 18.70 15.83
CA SER A 179 -2.51 19.62 15.65
C SER A 179 -2.55 20.72 16.71
N SER A 180 -2.17 20.46 17.97
CA SER A 180 -2.03 21.42 19.07
C SER A 180 -0.89 21.02 20.02
N GLY A 181 0.02 20.21 19.55
CA GLY A 181 1.15 19.61 20.24
C GLY A 181 1.56 18.34 19.53
N CYS A 182 2.88 18.11 19.32
CA CYS A 182 3.35 16.91 18.66
C CYS A 182 3.28 15.72 19.62
N VAL A 183 2.58 14.65 19.22
CA VAL A 183 2.42 13.44 20.03
C VAL A 183 3.69 12.59 19.99
N VAL A 184 4.39 12.60 18.85
CA VAL A 184 5.62 11.83 18.64
C VAL A 184 6.66 12.68 17.93
N SER A 185 7.86 12.78 18.51
CA SER A 185 9.02 13.40 17.85
C SER A 185 9.94 12.29 17.34
N ILE A 186 9.95 12.07 16.02
CA ILE A 186 10.66 10.95 15.40
C ILE A 186 12.11 11.32 15.10
N ARG A 187 13.02 10.40 15.43
CA ARG A 187 14.40 10.39 14.97
C ARG A 187 14.60 9.19 14.08
N GLY A 188 14.55 9.40 12.81
CA GLY A 188 14.78 8.37 11.80
C GLY A 188 14.31 8.90 10.46
N ASP A 189 15.14 8.74 9.44
CA ASP A 189 14.82 9.27 8.11
C ASP A 189 13.90 8.33 7.32
N THR A 190 13.70 7.09 7.81
CA THR A 190 12.95 6.06 7.08
C THR A 190 12.19 5.11 8.00
N MET A 191 11.00 4.70 7.57
CA MET A 191 10.22 3.60 8.11
C MET A 191 10.16 2.47 7.08
N THR A 192 10.49 1.26 7.50
CA THR A 192 10.49 0.08 6.61
C THR A 192 9.41 -0.92 7.03
N GLN A 193 8.62 -1.38 6.07
CA GLN A 193 7.61 -2.42 6.27
C GLN A 193 7.76 -3.54 5.23
N VAL A 194 7.30 -4.75 5.58
CA VAL A 194 7.26 -5.91 4.67
C VAL A 194 5.84 -6.44 4.63
N GLU A 195 5.35 -6.74 3.43
CA GLU A 195 4.00 -7.23 3.17
C GLU A 195 4.05 -8.52 2.35
N ALA A 196 3.32 -9.54 2.80
CA ALA A 196 3.07 -10.76 2.05
C ALA A 196 1.63 -10.74 1.51
N LEU A 197 1.47 -11.00 0.23
CA LEU A 197 0.24 -10.82 -0.53
C LEU A 197 -0.15 -12.10 -1.30
N LEU A 198 -1.44 -12.39 -1.30
CA LEU A 198 -2.08 -13.36 -2.20
C LEU A 198 -3.16 -12.62 -2.97
N GLY A 199 -3.15 -12.72 -4.31
CA GLY A 199 -4.04 -11.98 -5.17
C GLY A 199 -4.67 -12.80 -6.28
N LEU A 200 -5.85 -12.36 -6.69
CA LEU A 200 -6.55 -12.87 -7.86
C LEU A 200 -6.64 -11.77 -8.92
N SER A 201 -6.13 -12.07 -10.11
CA SER A 201 -6.02 -11.15 -11.23
C SER A 201 -7.06 -11.45 -12.29
N PHE A 202 -7.62 -10.41 -12.88
CA PHE A 202 -8.59 -10.46 -13.96
C PHE A 202 -8.10 -9.60 -15.13
N GLY A 203 -7.82 -10.23 -16.26
CA GLY A 203 -7.46 -9.59 -17.53
C GLY A 203 -8.67 -9.25 -18.39
N PHE A 204 -8.63 -8.12 -19.11
CA PHE A 204 -9.68 -7.67 -20.04
C PHE A 204 -9.09 -6.92 -21.24
#